data_d45ae129632109c9c05b96817bedbe48
#
_entry.id   d45ae129632109c9c05b96817bedbe48
#
_cell.length_a   1.000
_cell.length_b   1.000
_cell.length_c   1.000
_cell.angle_alpha   90.00
_cell.angle_beta   90.00
_cell.angle_gamma   90.00
#
_symmetry.space_group_name_H-M   'P 1'
#
loop_
_entity.id
_entity.type
_entity.pdbx_description
1 polymer ?
#
loop_
_entity_poly.entity_id
_entity_poly.type
_entity_poly.pdbx_seq_one_letter_code
_entity_poly.pdbx_strand_id
1 'polypeptide(L)'
;MVLENKDYRLIVKTLYGLEEILSKELLSLGGREIQKINRAVAVVGDLGFVYKINIALRTGLRVLLPLNEIQMETVDDYYDAVYEVPWEELFDEGKTFAVHVVGTNEELNHSSFAGLKAKDAIVDRFRDKLGVRPSVDKYE
;
A
#
# COMPACT_ATOMS: atom_id res chain seq x y z
N MET A 1 6.33 9.27 9.54
CA MET A 1 5.06 9.21 8.79
C MET A 1 4.00 9.90 9.62
N VAL A 2 3.44 10.96 9.10
CA VAL A 2 2.34 11.68 9.77
C VAL A 2 1.07 11.35 8.98
N LEU A 3 0.37 10.29 9.39
CA LEU A 3 -1.00 10.07 8.95
C LEU A 3 -1.92 11.01 9.71
N GLU A 4 -2.76 11.73 8.99
CA GLU A 4 -3.77 12.59 9.60
C GLU A 4 -4.86 11.75 10.28
N ASN A 5 -5.48 12.30 11.32
CA ASN A 5 -6.61 11.66 11.98
C ASN A 5 -7.89 11.87 11.14
N LYS A 6 -8.00 11.09 10.08
CA LYS A 6 -9.15 11.05 9.17
C LYS A 6 -9.54 9.60 8.86
N ASP A 7 -10.64 9.41 8.17
CA ASP A 7 -11.05 8.08 7.70
C ASP A 7 -10.20 7.62 6.51
N TYR A 8 -9.82 6.37 6.56
CA TYR A 8 -9.06 5.69 5.51
C TYR A 8 -9.85 4.51 4.97
N ARG A 9 -9.82 4.33 3.66
CA ARG A 9 -10.24 3.08 3.03
C ARG A 9 -9.04 2.14 2.99
N LEU A 10 -9.17 1.00 3.64
CA LEU A 10 -8.10 0.02 3.82
C LEU A 10 -8.45 -1.27 3.07
N ILE A 11 -7.42 -1.99 2.67
CA ILE A 11 -7.54 -3.36 2.14
C ILE A 11 -6.78 -4.28 3.10
N VAL A 12 -7.50 -5.20 3.72
CA VAL A 12 -6.89 -6.20 4.60
C VAL A 12 -6.80 -7.52 3.86
N LYS A 13 -5.59 -7.98 3.62
CA LYS A 13 -5.33 -9.25 2.93
C LYS A 13 -5.58 -10.42 3.86
N THR A 14 -6.07 -11.53 3.30
CA THR A 14 -6.29 -12.77 4.03
C THR A 14 -6.11 -13.99 3.12
N LEU A 15 -6.24 -15.19 3.68
CA LEU A 15 -6.27 -16.43 2.92
C LEU A 15 -7.64 -16.63 2.28
N TYR A 16 -7.65 -17.32 1.14
CA TYR A 16 -8.90 -17.69 0.46
C TYR A 16 -9.83 -18.48 1.40
N GLY A 17 -11.08 -18.08 1.46
CA GLY A 17 -12.10 -18.70 2.30
C GLY A 17 -12.21 -18.09 3.71
N LEU A 18 -11.31 -17.21 4.14
CA LEU A 18 -11.37 -16.53 5.42
C LEU A 18 -12.00 -15.14 5.36
N GLU A 19 -12.45 -14.69 4.21
CA GLU A 19 -12.98 -13.34 4.00
C GLU A 19 -14.18 -13.04 4.90
N GLU A 20 -15.07 -14.02 5.12
CA GLU A 20 -16.24 -13.87 5.98
C GLU A 20 -15.83 -13.71 7.45
N ILE A 21 -14.88 -14.52 7.91
CA ILE A 21 -14.40 -14.46 9.29
C ILE A 21 -13.68 -13.14 9.55
N LEU A 22 -12.82 -12.71 8.60
CA LEU A 22 -12.14 -11.43 8.68
C LEU A 22 -13.13 -10.26 8.70
N SER A 23 -14.18 -10.31 7.87
CA SER A 23 -15.22 -9.29 7.85
C SER A 23 -15.90 -9.12 9.21
N LYS A 24 -16.18 -10.22 9.90
CA LYS A 24 -16.77 -10.20 11.25
C LYS A 24 -15.79 -9.65 12.29
N GLU A 25 -14.51 -10.00 12.20
CA GLU A 25 -13.48 -9.41 13.07
C GLU A 25 -13.39 -7.89 12.88
N LEU A 26 -13.31 -7.42 11.63
CA LEU A 26 -13.22 -5.99 11.31
C LEU A 26 -14.45 -5.23 11.78
N LEU A 27 -15.64 -5.78 11.62
CA LEU A 27 -16.87 -5.19 12.11
C LEU A 27 -16.87 -5.07 13.63
N SER A 28 -16.44 -6.11 14.34
CA SER A 28 -16.38 -6.12 15.82
C SER A 28 -15.38 -5.12 16.37
N LEU A 29 -14.34 -4.76 15.59
CA LEU A 29 -13.31 -3.79 15.96
C LEU A 29 -13.69 -2.35 15.60
N GLY A 30 -14.84 -2.13 15.00
CA GLY A 30 -15.37 -0.80 14.66
C GLY A 30 -15.20 -0.42 13.18
N GLY A 31 -14.84 -1.36 12.31
CA GLY A 31 -14.75 -1.13 10.87
C GLY A 31 -16.12 -0.83 10.25
N ARG A 32 -16.11 0.01 9.23
CA ARG A 32 -17.32 0.44 8.50
C ARG A 32 -17.17 0.15 7.01
N GLU A 33 -18.30 0.16 6.29
CA GLU A 33 -18.34 -0.04 4.84
C GLU A 33 -17.57 -1.29 4.39
N ILE A 34 -17.79 -2.40 5.09
CA ILE A 34 -17.06 -3.65 4.89
C ILE A 34 -17.51 -4.30 3.58
N GLN A 35 -16.55 -4.60 2.73
CA GLN A 35 -16.77 -5.27 1.44
C GLN A 35 -15.79 -6.43 1.28
N LYS A 36 -16.32 -7.64 1.13
CA LYS A 36 -15.50 -8.82 0.82
C LYS A 36 -15.06 -8.77 -0.64
N ILE A 37 -13.79 -9.04 -0.86
CA ILE A 37 -13.20 -9.21 -2.18
C ILE A 37 -12.36 -10.49 -2.18
N ASN A 38 -11.81 -10.89 -3.32
CA ASN A 38 -11.04 -12.12 -3.38
C ASN A 38 -9.76 -12.02 -2.52
N ARG A 39 -9.64 -12.88 -1.53
CA ARG A 39 -8.51 -12.94 -0.57
C ARG A 39 -8.24 -11.64 0.18
N ALA A 40 -9.28 -10.83 0.35
CA ALA A 40 -9.17 -9.58 1.08
C ALA A 40 -10.54 -9.04 1.51
N VAL A 41 -10.51 -8.04 2.38
CA VAL A 41 -11.69 -7.28 2.79
C VAL A 41 -11.34 -5.80 2.73
N ALA A 42 -12.17 -5.02 2.05
CA ALA A 42 -12.12 -3.56 2.09
C ALA A 42 -12.90 -3.06 3.32
N VAL A 43 -12.37 -2.07 3.99
CA VAL A 43 -12.97 -1.52 5.22
C VAL A 43 -12.60 -0.05 5.36
N VAL A 44 -13.47 0.73 5.97
CA VAL A 44 -13.23 2.13 6.32
C VAL A 44 -13.06 2.26 7.83
N GLY A 45 -12.07 3.00 8.25
CA GLY A 45 -11.81 3.34 9.65
C GLY A 45 -10.84 4.49 9.79
N ASP A 46 -10.77 5.06 10.98
CA ASP A 46 -9.85 6.14 11.31
C ASP A 46 -8.43 5.63 11.62
N LEU A 47 -7.53 6.52 11.94
CA LEU A 47 -6.15 6.17 12.28
C LEU A 47 -6.07 5.24 13.50
N GLY A 48 -6.89 5.46 14.51
CA GLY A 48 -6.97 4.60 15.70
C GLY A 48 -7.40 3.17 15.33
N PHE A 49 -8.34 3.04 14.40
CA PHE A 49 -8.75 1.75 13.85
C PHE A 49 -7.60 1.05 13.11
N VAL A 50 -6.80 1.78 12.33
CA VAL A 50 -5.61 1.21 11.65
C VAL A 50 -4.65 0.57 12.66
N TYR A 51 -4.32 1.26 13.75
CA TYR A 51 -3.48 0.69 14.81
C TYR A 51 -4.14 -0.51 15.49
N LYS A 52 -5.42 -0.41 15.82
CA LYS A 52 -6.17 -1.46 16.49
C LYS A 52 -6.17 -2.76 15.69
N ILE A 53 -6.46 -2.71 14.38
CA ILE A 53 -6.52 -3.90 13.55
C ILE A 53 -5.15 -4.55 13.34
N ASN A 54 -4.07 -3.76 13.31
CA ASN A 54 -2.71 -4.31 13.23
C ASN A 54 -2.33 -5.15 14.47
N ILE A 55 -2.94 -4.89 15.62
CA ILE A 55 -2.69 -5.60 16.87
C ILE A 55 -3.68 -6.74 17.08
N ALA A 56 -4.96 -6.51 16.78
CA ALA A 56 -6.06 -7.37 17.23
C ALA A 56 -6.51 -8.42 16.20
N LEU A 57 -6.23 -8.24 14.91
CA LEU A 57 -6.66 -9.19 13.89
C LEU A 57 -5.96 -10.54 14.02
N ARG A 58 -6.74 -11.61 13.86
CA ARG A 58 -6.28 -13.00 13.87
C ARG A 58 -6.25 -13.64 12.49
N THR A 59 -7.14 -13.21 11.60
CA THR A 59 -7.28 -13.76 10.24
C THR A 59 -6.76 -12.82 9.16
N GLY A 60 -6.34 -11.60 9.51
CA GLY A 60 -5.68 -10.65 8.62
C GLY A 60 -4.19 -10.94 8.49
N LEU A 61 -3.70 -10.95 7.25
CA LEU A 61 -2.28 -11.16 6.97
C LEU A 61 -1.52 -9.84 6.82
N ARG A 62 -2.14 -8.86 6.21
CA ARG A 62 -1.52 -7.56 5.92
C ARG A 62 -2.58 -6.48 5.76
N VAL A 63 -2.35 -5.34 6.35
CA VAL A 63 -3.18 -4.14 6.20
C VAL A 63 -2.53 -3.23 5.17
N LEU A 64 -3.25 -2.93 4.09
CA LEU A 64 -2.78 -2.06 3.01
C LEU A 64 -3.54 -0.75 3.02
N LEU A 65 -2.82 0.34 2.84
CA LEU A 65 -3.37 1.67 2.60
C LEU A 65 -3.22 1.99 1.10
N PRO A 66 -4.29 1.94 0.31
CA PRO A 66 -4.23 2.37 -1.09
C PRO A 66 -3.85 3.85 -1.20
N LEU A 67 -2.82 4.16 -1.95
CA LEU A 67 -2.31 5.52 -2.12
C LEU A 67 -2.77 6.14 -3.43
N ASN A 68 -2.81 5.35 -4.49
CA ASN A 68 -3.19 5.81 -5.82
C ASN A 68 -3.72 4.65 -6.66
N GLU A 69 -4.61 4.96 -7.57
CA GLU A 69 -5.12 4.03 -8.58
C GLU A 69 -5.11 4.74 -9.93
N ILE A 70 -4.49 4.12 -10.92
CA ILE A 70 -4.36 4.68 -12.25
C ILE A 70 -4.72 3.67 -13.32
N GLN A 71 -5.18 4.19 -14.46
CA GLN A 71 -5.19 3.45 -15.72
C GLN A 71 -3.92 3.82 -16.49
N MET A 72 -3.09 2.84 -16.78
CA MET A 72 -1.86 3.06 -17.51
C MET A 72 -1.96 2.52 -18.94
N GLU A 73 -1.43 3.27 -19.88
CA GLU A 73 -1.25 2.85 -21.27
C GLU A 73 0.23 2.59 -21.58
N THR A 74 1.12 3.27 -20.86
CA THR A 74 2.57 3.18 -21.04
C THR A 74 3.31 2.97 -19.72
N VAL A 75 4.57 2.54 -19.80
CA VAL A 75 5.46 2.44 -18.63
C VAL A 75 5.70 3.82 -18.00
N ASP A 76 5.71 4.87 -18.81
CA ASP A 76 5.90 6.24 -18.31
C ASP A 76 4.70 6.69 -17.45
N ASP A 77 3.48 6.30 -17.80
CA ASP A 77 2.29 6.56 -16.97
C ASP A 77 2.44 5.92 -15.58
N TYR A 78 2.96 4.71 -15.53
CA TYR A 78 3.22 4.01 -14.27
C TYR A 78 4.29 4.72 -13.43
N TYR A 79 5.41 5.11 -14.05
CA TYR A 79 6.46 5.85 -13.39
C TYR A 79 5.94 7.18 -12.83
N ASP A 80 5.24 7.95 -13.65
CA ASP A 80 4.68 9.26 -13.27
C ASP A 80 3.70 9.14 -12.11
N ALA A 81 2.84 8.13 -12.14
CA ALA A 81 1.86 7.89 -11.06
C ALA A 81 2.53 7.55 -9.72
N VAL A 82 3.59 6.75 -9.74
CA VAL A 82 4.37 6.46 -8.54
C VAL A 82 5.14 7.70 -8.07
N TYR A 83 5.71 8.46 -8.99
CA TYR A 83 6.43 9.70 -8.68
C TYR A 83 5.52 10.76 -8.03
N GLU A 84 4.28 10.89 -8.47
CA GLU A 84 3.32 11.88 -7.95
C GLU A 84 2.85 11.61 -6.51
N VAL A 85 3.00 10.41 -6.00
CA VAL A 85 2.71 10.13 -4.59
C VAL A 85 3.68 10.91 -3.71
N PRO A 86 3.19 11.65 -2.68
CA PRO A 86 4.05 12.44 -1.80
C PRO A 86 4.80 11.56 -0.78
N TRP A 87 5.75 10.78 -1.27
CA TRP A 87 6.52 9.81 -0.46
C TRP A 87 7.24 10.46 0.72
N GLU A 88 7.72 11.70 0.54
CA GLU A 88 8.40 12.49 1.57
C GLU A 88 7.49 12.83 2.77
N GLU A 89 6.19 12.77 2.58
CA GLU A 89 5.20 12.95 3.65
C GLU A 89 4.87 11.63 4.36
N LEU A 90 5.13 10.49 3.71
CA LEU A 90 4.81 9.17 4.20
C LEU A 90 5.93 8.54 5.02
N PHE A 91 7.19 8.78 4.65
CA PHE A 91 8.35 8.33 5.41
C PHE A 91 9.57 9.22 5.21
N ASP A 92 10.47 9.19 6.19
CA ASP A 92 11.68 10.01 6.20
C ASP A 92 12.76 9.40 5.31
N GLU A 93 13.67 10.23 4.81
CA GLU A 93 14.83 9.82 4.01
C GLU A 93 15.78 8.84 4.72
N GLY A 94 15.76 8.84 6.05
CA GLY A 94 16.53 7.89 6.87
C GLY A 94 15.94 6.49 6.97
N LYS A 95 14.72 6.29 6.47
CA LYS A 95 14.05 4.97 6.46
C LYS A 95 14.40 4.20 5.21
N THR A 96 14.42 2.89 5.33
CA THR A 96 14.47 1.99 4.19
C THR A 96 13.07 1.67 3.69
N PHE A 97 12.95 1.32 2.42
CA PHE A 97 11.70 0.87 1.83
C PHE A 97 11.93 -0.31 0.90
N ALA A 98 10.89 -1.07 0.67
CA ALA A 98 10.87 -2.18 -0.30
C ALA A 98 9.64 -2.08 -1.18
N VAL A 99 9.75 -2.52 -2.42
CA VAL A 99 8.65 -2.55 -3.39
C VAL A 99 8.35 -3.98 -3.75
N HIS A 100 7.11 -4.40 -3.52
CA HIS A 100 6.60 -5.70 -3.94
C HIS A 100 5.54 -5.52 -5.02
N VAL A 101 5.72 -6.17 -6.15
CA VAL A 101 4.79 -6.12 -7.28
C VAL A 101 4.01 -7.41 -7.36
N VAL A 102 2.69 -7.29 -7.43
CA VAL A 102 1.77 -8.42 -7.59
C VAL A 102 0.98 -8.23 -8.88
N GLY A 103 0.99 -9.25 -9.72
CA GLY A 103 0.36 -9.21 -11.04
C GLY A 103 1.27 -8.63 -12.12
N THR A 104 0.82 -8.75 -13.35
CA THR A 104 1.51 -8.25 -14.55
C THR A 104 0.47 -7.80 -15.58
N ASN A 105 0.89 -7.00 -16.52
CA ASN A 105 0.12 -6.66 -17.73
C ASN A 105 1.05 -6.68 -18.95
N GLU A 106 0.53 -6.35 -20.12
CA GLU A 106 1.30 -6.40 -21.37
C GLU A 106 2.51 -5.44 -21.36
N GLU A 107 2.36 -4.26 -20.75
CA GLU A 107 3.41 -3.23 -20.67
C GLU A 107 4.44 -3.52 -19.56
N LEU A 108 3.97 -4.08 -18.44
CA LEU A 108 4.80 -4.45 -17.30
C LEU A 108 4.77 -5.97 -17.10
N ASN A 109 5.25 -6.70 -18.09
CA ASN A 109 5.22 -8.16 -18.12
C ASN A 109 6.20 -8.85 -17.16
N HIS A 110 7.17 -8.10 -16.62
CA HIS A 110 8.12 -8.58 -15.64
C HIS A 110 7.96 -7.83 -14.31
N SER A 111 7.60 -8.52 -13.25
CA SER A 111 7.43 -7.93 -11.91
C SER A 111 8.70 -7.26 -11.39
N SER A 112 9.88 -7.82 -11.69
CA SER A 112 11.16 -7.21 -11.32
C SER A 112 11.39 -5.86 -11.99
N PHE A 113 11.02 -5.72 -13.25
CA PHE A 113 11.10 -4.45 -13.99
C PHE A 113 10.13 -3.41 -13.40
N ALA A 114 8.89 -3.80 -13.13
CA ALA A 114 7.90 -2.93 -12.48
C ALA A 114 8.37 -2.47 -11.10
N GLY A 115 8.96 -3.36 -10.32
CA GLY A 115 9.53 -3.03 -9.01
C GLY A 115 10.70 -2.04 -9.11
N LEU A 116 11.59 -2.21 -10.10
CA LEU A 116 12.69 -1.28 -10.34
C LEU A 116 12.19 0.10 -10.77
N LYS A 117 11.20 0.17 -11.66
CA LYS A 117 10.60 1.44 -12.09
C LYS A 117 9.93 2.19 -10.94
N ALA A 118 9.17 1.50 -10.10
CA ALA A 118 8.57 2.09 -8.91
C ALA A 118 9.64 2.59 -7.93
N LYS A 119 10.68 1.81 -7.69
CA LYS A 119 11.81 2.20 -6.85
C LYS A 119 12.48 3.46 -7.40
N ASP A 120 12.75 3.51 -8.70
CA ASP A 120 13.39 4.66 -9.34
C ASP A 120 12.53 5.92 -9.19
N ALA A 121 11.22 5.83 -9.39
CA ALA A 121 10.29 6.95 -9.20
C ALA A 121 10.30 7.49 -7.77
N ILE A 122 10.31 6.60 -6.77
CA ILE A 122 10.36 6.98 -5.35
C ILE A 122 11.70 7.67 -5.04
N VAL A 123 12.81 7.09 -5.47
CA VAL A 123 14.15 7.64 -5.24
C VAL A 123 14.32 8.99 -5.94
N ASP A 124 13.85 9.12 -7.18
CA ASP A 124 13.92 10.37 -7.95
C ASP A 124 13.10 11.47 -7.26
N ARG A 125 11.92 11.14 -6.75
CA ARG A 125 11.11 12.10 -5.98
C ARG A 125 11.83 12.60 -4.73
N PHE A 126 12.42 11.71 -3.94
CA PHE A 126 13.19 12.13 -2.76
C PHE A 126 14.39 13.00 -3.14
N ARG A 127 15.08 12.65 -4.21
CA ARG A 127 16.20 13.44 -4.71
C ARG A 127 15.77 14.83 -5.17
N ASP A 128 14.66 14.91 -5.91
CA ASP A 128 14.14 16.19 -6.43
C ASP A 128 13.58 17.08 -5.33
N LYS A 129 12.92 16.51 -4.32
CA LYS A 129 12.27 17.27 -3.25
C LYS A 129 13.20 17.58 -2.07
N LEU A 130 14.06 16.64 -1.68
CA LEU A 130 14.90 16.73 -0.49
C LEU A 130 16.40 16.68 -0.77
N GLY A 131 16.81 16.41 -2.00
CA GLY A 131 18.22 16.28 -2.39
C GLY A 131 18.93 15.04 -1.84
N VAL A 132 18.18 14.08 -1.27
CA VAL A 132 18.71 12.88 -0.66
C VAL A 132 18.10 11.61 -1.28
N ARG A 133 18.82 10.51 -1.16
CA ARG A 133 18.38 9.21 -1.66
C ARG A 133 18.12 8.25 -0.50
N PRO A 134 16.88 7.81 -0.27
CA PRO A 134 16.58 6.78 0.71
C PRO A 134 17.16 5.42 0.28
N SER A 135 17.51 4.59 1.25
CA SER A 135 18.00 3.24 0.99
C SER A 135 16.86 2.28 0.68
N VAL A 136 17.09 1.37 -0.26
CA VAL A 136 16.16 0.31 -0.64
C VAL A 136 16.55 -0.97 0.09
N ASP A 137 15.60 -1.58 0.79
CA ASP A 137 15.81 -2.91 1.35
C ASP A 137 15.57 -3.97 0.28
N LYS A 138 16.48 -4.92 0.19
CA LYS A 138 16.40 -6.02 -0.79
C LYS A 138 15.87 -7.32 -0.20
N TYR A 139 15.64 -7.36 1.11
CA TYR A 139 15.42 -8.60 1.84
C TYR A 139 14.10 -8.70 2.59
N GLU A 140 13.19 -7.74 2.42
CA GLU A 140 11.82 -7.86 2.91
C GLU A 140 10.85 -8.35 1.84
#